data_58b1a92e2d353077e611f6669a5a83a5
#
_entry.id   58b1a92e2d353077e611f6669a5a83a5
#
_cell.length_a   1.000
_cell.length_b   1.000
_cell.length_c   1.000
_cell.angle_alpha   90.00
_cell.angle_beta   90.00
_cell.angle_gamma   90.00
#
_symmetry.space_group_name_H-M   'P 1'
#
loop_
_entity.id
_entity.type
_entity.pdbx_description
1 polymer ?
#
loop_
_entity_poly.entity_id
_entity_poly.type
_entity_poly.pdbx_seq_one_letter_code
_entity_poly.pdbx_strand_id
1 'polypeptide(L)'
;MSRGTNVRLTMDEIDPVPCKPAHIVQWNAPDADLYFCRQIGLRWVRVLCADIDPGVDTLRSVQQRLADHDLQIWSAVHDASRSLRIQLGQPGRDEDLEIYRTFLRSLGVLGIPVAAYDFHPGNVYTTAHVE
;
A
#
# COMPACT_ATOMS: atom_id res chain seq x y z
N MET A 1 -0.23 32.69 3.78
CA MET A 1 -0.30 31.44 4.59
C MET A 1 -1.58 30.70 4.19
N SER A 2 -1.47 29.76 3.29
CA SER A 2 -2.59 28.87 2.89
C SER A 2 -2.79 27.84 3.98
N ARG A 3 -3.93 27.87 4.65
CA ARG A 3 -4.36 26.81 5.56
C ARG A 3 -4.73 25.60 4.69
N GLY A 4 -3.90 24.58 4.74
CA GLY A 4 -4.26 23.29 4.16
C GLY A 4 -5.55 22.80 4.79
N THR A 5 -6.58 22.69 4.00
CA THR A 5 -7.85 22.06 4.37
C THR A 5 -7.53 20.58 4.65
N ASN A 6 -7.44 20.24 5.93
CA ASN A 6 -7.49 18.84 6.35
C ASN A 6 -8.90 18.33 5.97
N VAL A 7 -9.00 17.70 4.82
CA VAL A 7 -10.20 16.93 4.47
C VAL A 7 -10.20 15.70 5.37
N ARG A 8 -10.84 15.81 6.49
CA ARG A 8 -11.18 14.69 7.36
C ARG A 8 -12.35 13.99 6.68
N LEU A 9 -12.08 12.97 5.89
CA LEU A 9 -13.13 12.08 5.41
C LEU A 9 -13.81 11.48 6.64
N THR A 10 -15.09 11.76 6.82
CA THR A 10 -15.89 11.09 7.84
C THR A 10 -16.12 9.64 7.41
N MET A 11 -16.26 8.74 8.37
CA MET A 11 -16.53 7.32 8.09
C MET A 11 -17.80 7.13 7.23
N ASP A 12 -18.70 8.10 7.22
CA ASP A 12 -19.96 8.11 6.46
C ASP A 12 -19.76 8.46 4.96
N GLU A 13 -18.61 9.04 4.59
CA GLU A 13 -18.23 9.31 3.19
C GLU A 13 -17.47 8.13 2.57
N ILE A 14 -17.09 7.14 3.38
CA ILE A 14 -16.54 5.88 2.93
C ILE A 14 -17.75 5.00 2.57
N ASP A 15 -17.87 4.65 1.26
CA ASP A 15 -18.84 3.73 0.67
C ASP A 15 -19.59 2.89 1.73
N PRO A 16 -20.93 2.95 1.77
CA PRO A 16 -21.74 2.28 2.79
C PRO A 16 -21.61 0.74 2.81
N VAL A 17 -20.87 0.14 1.89
CA VAL A 17 -20.59 -1.30 1.91
C VAL A 17 -19.64 -1.60 3.08
N PRO A 18 -20.10 -2.30 4.12
CA PRO A 18 -19.31 -2.54 5.33
C PRO A 18 -18.11 -3.48 5.10
N CYS A 19 -18.10 -4.20 3.99
CA CYS A 19 -17.01 -5.09 3.58
C CYS A 19 -16.64 -4.82 2.13
N LYS A 20 -15.37 -4.51 1.87
CA LYS A 20 -14.83 -4.30 0.53
C LYS A 20 -14.01 -5.52 0.12
N PRO A 21 -14.54 -6.40 -0.74
CA PRO A 21 -13.72 -7.46 -1.30
C PRO A 21 -12.58 -6.82 -2.13
N ALA A 22 -11.35 -7.15 -1.79
CA ALA A 22 -10.16 -6.64 -2.45
C ALA A 22 -9.21 -7.80 -2.79
N HIS A 23 -8.53 -7.67 -3.92
CA HIS A 23 -7.46 -8.58 -4.31
C HIS A 23 -6.10 -7.94 -4.10
N ILE A 24 -5.09 -8.76 -3.85
CA ILE A 24 -3.71 -8.31 -3.71
C ILE A 24 -3.07 -8.29 -5.10
N VAL A 25 -2.55 -7.15 -5.51
CA VAL A 25 -1.84 -6.99 -6.78
C VAL A 25 -0.46 -6.37 -6.53
N GLN A 26 0.50 -6.73 -7.38
CA GLN A 26 1.78 -6.04 -7.41
C GLN A 26 1.60 -4.65 -8.06
N TRP A 27 2.43 -3.69 -7.69
CA TRP A 27 2.41 -2.35 -8.30
C TRP A 27 2.59 -2.38 -9.83
N ASN A 28 3.32 -3.39 -10.34
CA ASN A 28 3.62 -3.63 -11.75
C ASN A 28 2.85 -4.84 -12.32
N ALA A 29 1.75 -5.25 -11.69
CA ALA A 29 0.96 -6.38 -12.16
C ALA A 29 0.63 -6.26 -13.65
N PRO A 30 0.66 -7.35 -14.43
CA PRO A 30 0.29 -7.31 -15.85
C PRO A 30 -1.18 -6.87 -16.03
N ASP A 31 -1.47 -6.21 -17.15
CA ASP A 31 -2.83 -5.75 -17.45
C ASP A 31 -3.86 -6.89 -17.45
N ALA A 32 -3.44 -8.10 -17.84
CA ALA A 32 -4.30 -9.28 -17.79
C ALA A 32 -4.85 -9.56 -16.38
N ASP A 33 -4.03 -9.39 -15.34
CA ASP A 33 -4.44 -9.59 -13.95
C ASP A 33 -5.43 -8.50 -13.51
N LEU A 34 -5.21 -7.26 -13.95
CA LEU A 34 -6.10 -6.15 -13.67
C LEU A 34 -7.46 -6.32 -14.38
N TYR A 35 -7.46 -6.75 -15.62
CA TYR A 35 -8.69 -7.13 -16.34
C TYR A 35 -9.42 -8.26 -15.64
N PHE A 36 -8.71 -9.28 -15.18
CA PHE A 36 -9.33 -10.38 -14.43
C PHE A 36 -10.01 -9.88 -13.16
N CYS A 37 -9.37 -9.01 -12.39
CA CYS A 37 -9.99 -8.39 -11.21
C CYS A 37 -11.33 -7.72 -11.58
N ARG A 38 -11.38 -7.01 -12.69
CA ARG A 38 -12.59 -6.34 -13.17
C ARG A 38 -13.66 -7.34 -13.63
N GLN A 39 -13.27 -8.39 -14.33
CA GLN A 39 -14.21 -9.43 -14.81
C GLN A 39 -14.94 -10.12 -13.68
N ILE A 40 -14.28 -10.34 -12.54
CA ILE A 40 -14.91 -10.91 -11.33
C ILE A 40 -15.62 -9.89 -10.45
N GLY A 41 -15.73 -8.63 -10.90
CA GLY A 41 -16.51 -7.57 -10.23
C GLY A 41 -15.77 -6.85 -9.10
N LEU A 42 -14.46 -7.02 -8.96
CA LEU A 42 -13.67 -6.27 -7.97
C LEU A 42 -13.50 -4.81 -8.38
N ARG A 43 -13.57 -3.94 -7.40
CA ARG A 43 -13.26 -2.51 -7.52
C ARG A 43 -12.07 -2.09 -6.68
N TRP A 44 -11.75 -2.86 -5.66
CA TRP A 44 -10.74 -2.51 -4.68
C TRP A 44 -9.56 -3.46 -4.76
N VAL A 45 -8.36 -2.89 -4.61
CA VAL A 45 -7.12 -3.67 -4.57
C VAL A 45 -6.25 -3.23 -3.39
N ARG A 46 -5.49 -4.18 -2.87
CA ARG A 46 -4.33 -3.93 -2.03
C ARG A 46 -3.09 -4.00 -2.90
N VAL A 47 -2.29 -2.95 -2.90
CA VAL A 47 -1.08 -2.87 -3.73
C VAL A 47 0.16 -3.23 -2.92
N LEU A 48 0.93 -4.18 -3.44
CA LEU A 48 2.27 -4.47 -2.95
C LEU A 48 3.26 -3.59 -3.71
N CYS A 49 3.83 -2.62 -3.00
CA CYS A 49 4.73 -1.62 -3.57
C CYS A 49 6.20 -2.07 -3.56
N ALA A 50 6.50 -3.23 -2.95
CA ALA A 50 7.87 -3.76 -2.86
C ALA A 50 8.89 -2.65 -2.52
N ASP A 51 9.91 -2.52 -3.33
CA ASP A 51 11.04 -1.59 -3.20
C ASP A 51 10.97 -0.39 -4.15
N ILE A 52 9.77 -0.05 -4.68
CA ILE A 52 9.64 1.10 -5.58
C ILE A 52 9.94 2.41 -4.84
N ASP A 53 10.24 3.46 -5.60
CA ASP A 53 10.35 4.80 -5.06
C ASP A 53 9.05 5.18 -4.32
N PRO A 54 9.13 5.51 -3.01
CA PRO A 54 7.96 5.82 -2.19
C PRO A 54 7.38 7.22 -2.46
N GLY A 55 7.97 7.97 -3.38
CA GLY A 55 7.56 9.33 -3.72
C GLY A 55 6.14 9.40 -4.31
N VAL A 56 5.51 10.55 -4.09
CA VAL A 56 4.12 10.79 -4.49
C VAL A 56 3.89 10.62 -6.00
N ASP A 57 4.86 11.00 -6.83
CA ASP A 57 4.68 10.94 -8.29
C ASP A 57 4.71 9.50 -8.80
N THR A 58 5.58 8.67 -8.24
CA THR A 58 5.62 7.24 -8.55
C THR A 58 4.33 6.55 -8.13
N LEU A 59 3.87 6.77 -6.90
CA LEU A 59 2.63 6.17 -6.41
C LEU A 59 1.39 6.72 -7.14
N ARG A 60 1.41 7.97 -7.58
CA ARG A 60 0.36 8.55 -8.43
C ARG A 60 0.27 7.82 -9.77
N SER A 61 1.41 7.50 -10.37
CA SER A 61 1.44 6.74 -11.64
C SER A 61 0.83 5.35 -11.47
N VAL A 62 1.12 4.68 -10.35
CA VAL A 62 0.51 3.39 -10.00
C VAL A 62 -1.00 3.54 -9.80
N GLN A 63 -1.42 4.56 -9.05
CA GLN A 63 -2.84 4.84 -8.80
C GLN A 63 -3.58 5.12 -10.10
N GLN A 64 -3.00 5.94 -10.99
CA GLN A 64 -3.62 6.26 -12.27
C GLN A 64 -3.76 5.02 -13.15
N ARG A 65 -2.70 4.21 -13.26
CA ARG A 65 -2.76 2.96 -14.03
C ARG A 65 -3.87 2.02 -13.53
N LEU A 66 -4.05 1.89 -12.23
CA LEU A 66 -5.14 1.09 -11.67
C LEU A 66 -6.51 1.72 -11.95
N ALA A 67 -6.61 3.05 -11.89
CA ALA A 67 -7.84 3.77 -12.22
C ALA A 67 -8.23 3.60 -13.71
N ASP A 68 -7.26 3.51 -14.62
CA ASP A 68 -7.49 3.24 -16.05
C ASP A 68 -8.12 1.84 -16.27
N HIS A 69 -7.98 0.95 -15.30
CA HIS A 69 -8.65 -0.35 -15.23
C HIS A 69 -9.89 -0.36 -14.32
N ASP A 70 -10.44 0.80 -13.95
CA ASP A 70 -11.55 0.95 -12.99
C ASP A 70 -11.29 0.32 -11.62
N LEU A 71 -10.04 0.24 -11.18
CA LEU A 71 -9.64 -0.26 -9.88
C LEU A 71 -9.21 0.88 -8.97
N GLN A 72 -9.53 0.77 -7.68
CA GLN A 72 -9.17 1.74 -6.66
C GLN A 72 -8.28 1.09 -5.60
N ILE A 73 -7.28 1.84 -5.14
CA ILE A 73 -6.39 1.36 -4.08
C ILE A 73 -7.10 1.56 -2.73
N TRP A 74 -7.42 0.46 -2.07
CA TRP A 74 -7.92 0.47 -0.70
C TRP A 74 -6.78 0.51 0.32
N SER A 75 -5.73 -0.28 0.08
CA SER A 75 -4.55 -0.31 0.94
C SER A 75 -3.27 -0.52 0.13
N ALA A 76 -2.17 -0.07 0.68
CA ALA A 76 -0.86 -0.30 0.11
C ALA A 76 0.14 -0.71 1.20
N VAL A 77 1.17 -1.45 0.80
CA VAL A 77 2.27 -1.85 1.66
C VAL A 77 3.59 -1.66 0.93
N HIS A 78 4.60 -1.17 1.64
CA HIS A 78 5.95 -1.00 1.14
C HIS A 78 6.92 -1.84 1.96
N ASP A 79 7.92 -2.44 1.32
CA ASP A 79 8.86 -3.36 2.00
C ASP A 79 9.69 -2.69 3.09
N ALA A 80 9.87 -1.36 3.04
CA ALA A 80 10.49 -0.62 4.14
C ALA A 80 9.82 -0.86 5.49
N SER A 81 8.51 -1.17 5.52
CA SER A 81 7.80 -1.55 6.75
C SER A 81 8.32 -2.85 7.37
N ARG A 82 8.96 -3.70 6.57
CA ARG A 82 9.52 -5.00 6.96
C ARG A 82 11.02 -4.99 7.15
N SER A 83 11.65 -3.81 7.10
CA SER A 83 13.10 -3.70 7.26
C SER A 83 13.56 -4.30 8.58
N LEU A 84 14.46 -5.27 8.51
CA LEU A 84 15.09 -5.85 9.70
C LEU A 84 15.89 -4.80 10.47
N ARG A 85 16.47 -3.81 9.79
CA ARG A 85 17.17 -2.71 10.45
C ARG A 85 16.25 -1.90 11.36
N ILE A 86 15.00 -1.65 10.92
CA ILE A 86 13.98 -1.01 11.75
C ILE A 86 13.57 -1.94 12.90
N GLN A 87 13.20 -3.17 12.56
CA GLN A 87 12.61 -4.10 13.51
C GLN A 87 13.56 -4.53 14.62
N LEU A 88 14.86 -4.61 14.33
CA LEU A 88 15.90 -5.00 15.28
C LEU A 88 16.75 -3.84 15.79
N GLY A 89 16.44 -2.59 15.42
CA GLY A 89 17.17 -1.42 15.88
C GLY A 89 18.61 -1.34 15.35
N GLN A 90 18.89 -1.89 14.17
CA GLN A 90 20.23 -1.98 13.60
C GLN A 90 20.68 -0.66 12.96
N PRO A 91 22.00 -0.48 12.71
CA PRO A 91 22.51 0.65 11.93
C PRO A 91 21.85 0.75 10.55
N GLY A 92 21.54 1.96 10.10
CA GLY A 92 20.82 2.22 8.83
C GLY A 92 19.29 2.22 8.97
N ARG A 93 18.75 1.99 10.18
CA ARG A 93 17.30 2.03 10.43
C ARG A 93 16.69 3.41 10.14
N ASP A 94 17.43 4.47 10.36
CA ASP A 94 16.90 5.84 10.22
C ASP A 94 16.69 6.19 8.74
N GLU A 95 17.52 5.69 7.83
CA GLU A 95 17.33 5.78 6.39
C GLU A 95 16.07 5.00 5.96
N ASP A 96 15.90 3.76 6.43
CA ASP A 96 14.72 2.95 6.12
C ASP A 96 13.44 3.56 6.70
N LEU A 97 13.52 4.17 7.89
CA LEU A 97 12.40 4.90 8.49
C LEU A 97 11.99 6.11 7.62
N GLU A 98 12.95 6.84 7.04
CA GLU A 98 12.62 7.99 6.19
C GLU A 98 11.98 7.54 4.86
N ILE A 99 12.40 6.42 4.30
CA ILE A 99 11.73 5.79 3.15
C ILE A 99 10.27 5.48 3.52
N TYR A 100 10.03 4.84 4.65
CA TYR A 100 8.68 4.50 5.08
C TYR A 100 7.83 5.73 5.41
N ARG A 101 8.41 6.75 6.03
CA ARG A 101 7.71 8.04 6.28
C ARG A 101 7.31 8.72 4.97
N THR A 102 8.19 8.71 3.97
CA THR A 102 7.88 9.25 2.64
C THR A 102 6.72 8.49 2.01
N PHE A 103 6.72 7.16 2.08
CA PHE A 103 5.62 6.34 1.63
C PHE A 103 4.29 6.73 2.31
N LEU A 104 4.26 6.83 3.65
CA LEU A 104 3.05 7.21 4.39
C LEU A 104 2.53 8.60 4.00
N ARG A 105 3.43 9.58 3.86
CA ARG A 105 3.06 10.94 3.40
C ARG A 105 2.46 10.91 1.99
N SER A 106 3.03 10.12 1.11
CA SER A 106 2.56 9.97 -0.28
C SER A 106 1.16 9.34 -0.31
N LEU A 107 0.90 8.31 0.49
CA LEU A 107 -0.45 7.74 0.62
C LEU A 107 -1.46 8.79 1.09
N GLY A 108 -1.08 9.61 2.08
CA GLY A 108 -1.93 10.69 2.58
C GLY A 108 -2.25 11.74 1.51
N VAL A 109 -1.27 12.14 0.69
CA VAL A 109 -1.47 13.09 -0.42
C VAL A 109 -2.38 12.50 -1.49
N LEU A 110 -2.28 11.20 -1.75
CA LEU A 110 -3.07 10.51 -2.78
C LEU A 110 -4.46 10.05 -2.28
N GLY A 111 -4.77 10.25 -1.01
CA GLY A 111 -6.04 9.81 -0.43
C GLY A 111 -6.19 8.30 -0.31
N ILE A 112 -5.09 7.55 -0.27
CA ILE A 112 -5.11 6.11 -0.05
C ILE A 112 -5.29 5.86 1.46
N PRO A 113 -6.40 5.25 1.90
CA PRO A 113 -6.82 5.33 3.30
C PRO A 113 -6.06 4.40 4.24
N VAL A 114 -5.45 3.32 3.73
CA VAL A 114 -4.84 2.29 4.58
C VAL A 114 -3.40 1.99 4.16
N ALA A 115 -2.46 2.22 5.07
CA ALA A 115 -1.12 1.66 4.99
C ALA A 115 -1.11 0.33 5.76
N ALA A 116 -0.86 -0.76 5.05
CA ALA A 116 -0.68 -2.05 5.71
C ALA A 116 0.78 -2.20 6.17
N TYR A 117 0.96 -2.67 7.38
CA TYR A 117 2.27 -3.00 7.91
C TYR A 117 2.20 -4.26 8.78
N ASP A 118 3.31 -4.94 8.92
CA ASP A 118 3.46 -6.07 9.82
C ASP A 118 4.80 -5.97 10.57
N PHE A 119 4.81 -6.44 11.80
CA PHE A 119 6.01 -6.48 12.63
C PHE A 119 6.32 -7.94 13.00
N HIS A 120 7.21 -8.55 12.23
CA HIS A 120 7.74 -9.87 12.53
C HIS A 120 9.17 -9.99 11.99
N PRO A 121 10.17 -9.91 12.88
CA PRO A 121 11.56 -10.06 12.46
C PRO A 121 11.83 -11.50 12.00
N GLY A 122 12.16 -11.66 10.73
CA GLY A 122 12.40 -12.95 10.11
C GLY A 122 11.12 -13.71 9.72
N ASN A 123 11.29 -14.86 9.09
CA ASN A 123 10.18 -15.73 8.68
C ASN A 123 9.69 -16.60 9.85
N VAL A 124 9.01 -16.00 10.81
CA VAL A 124 8.62 -16.64 12.08
C VAL A 124 7.34 -17.47 11.98
N TYR A 125 6.71 -17.56 10.81
CA TYR A 125 5.40 -18.22 10.67
C TYR A 125 5.45 -19.70 10.38
N THR A 126 6.61 -20.24 10.04
CA THR A 126 6.74 -21.65 9.74
C THR A 126 7.70 -22.32 10.71
N THR A 127 7.22 -23.32 11.42
CA THR A 127 8.09 -24.36 11.94
C THR A 127 8.91 -24.91 10.78
N ALA A 128 10.18 -25.21 11.02
CA ALA A 128 11.07 -25.73 10.00
C ALA A 128 10.38 -26.82 9.18
N HIS A 129 10.37 -26.67 7.85
CA HIS A 129 9.98 -27.75 6.96
C HIS A 129 10.99 -28.88 7.21
N VAL A 130 10.53 -29.96 7.79
CA VAL A 130 11.29 -31.21 7.83
C VAL A 130 11.04 -31.87 6.48
N GLU A 131 12.08 -31.89 5.62
CA GLU A 131 12.09 -32.71 4.42
C GLU A 131 12.10 -34.20 4.77
#